data_16ca2ee5d7edd9003819e1b032ba0e6c
#
_entry.id   16ca2ee5d7edd9003819e1b032ba0e6c
#
_cell.length_a   1.000
_cell.length_b   1.000
_cell.length_c   1.000
_cell.angle_alpha   90.00
_cell.angle_beta   90.00
_cell.angle_gamma   90.00
#
_symmetry.space_group_name_H-M   'P 1'
#
loop_
_entity.id
_entity.type
_entity.pdbx_description
1 polymer ?
#
loop_
_entity_poly.entity_id
_entity_poly.type
_entity_poly.pdbx_seq_one_letter_code
_entity_poly.pdbx_strand_id
1 'polypeptide(L)'
;MTTDASPPLQRAESLRAFKIRAVIVHLACLGVFFVPLTSTVLWTAVALYFVRVFSWEAGSHRYFSHRSFKTSRTFQFILALLAALSGQRGVIWWATHHRAHHKYSDVSPLDQHSPRFHSLWHAHFGWLLSQRALDTDLTQARDLARFPELVWLNKYHYLFPLGLLIATFCVGQYTAFFGATGLGASAVVWTFFVSMVLSQQAAFLLNTGLHGVEPGWFRYRRFATQDATTNAWLLAIPILGGAFHNNHHRYMNSARSGFYWYELDLTYLVLKILSWLRVVWDLVPVPQDVLDEGRKSKGHALPGNP
;
A
#
# COMPACT_ATOMS: atom_id res chain seq x y z
N MET A 1 -34.20 -24.71 6.61
CA MET A 1 -34.28 -23.26 6.39
C MET A 1 -32.86 -22.70 6.36
N THR A 2 -32.24 -22.64 5.19
CA THR A 2 -30.94 -21.99 5.00
C THR A 2 -31.21 -20.51 4.94
N THR A 3 -30.88 -19.78 6.00
CA THR A 3 -30.85 -18.32 5.97
C THR A 3 -29.76 -17.93 5.00
N ASP A 4 -30.14 -17.51 3.82
CA ASP A 4 -29.29 -16.87 2.81
C ASP A 4 -28.95 -15.46 3.34
N ALA A 5 -28.14 -15.43 4.39
CA ALA A 5 -27.59 -14.19 4.91
C ALA A 5 -26.47 -13.77 3.95
N SER A 6 -26.78 -12.85 3.06
CA SER A 6 -25.76 -12.16 2.27
C SER A 6 -24.56 -11.84 3.15
N PRO A 7 -23.33 -12.07 2.67
CA PRO A 7 -22.12 -11.84 3.48
C PRO A 7 -22.14 -10.42 4.03
N PRO A 8 -21.71 -10.19 5.28
CA PRO A 8 -21.76 -8.89 5.92
C PRO A 8 -20.82 -7.92 5.21
N LEU A 9 -21.36 -7.16 4.25
CA LEU A 9 -20.66 -6.08 3.58
C LEU A 9 -20.58 -4.87 4.49
N GLN A 10 -19.36 -4.41 4.74
CA GLN A 10 -19.14 -3.17 5.48
C GLN A 10 -18.95 -2.01 4.49
N ARG A 11 -19.90 -1.09 4.47
CA ARG A 11 -19.81 0.16 3.72
C ARG A 11 -19.25 1.26 4.60
N ALA A 12 -18.10 1.83 4.21
CA ALA A 12 -17.47 2.95 4.91
C ALA A 12 -17.85 4.30 4.32
N GLU A 13 -18.03 4.38 3.01
CA GLU A 13 -18.41 5.61 2.30
C GLU A 13 -19.20 5.30 1.02
N SER A 14 -20.00 6.28 0.54
CA SER A 14 -20.66 6.18 -0.75
C SER A 14 -19.69 6.49 -1.90
N LEU A 15 -19.98 5.96 -3.09
CA LEU A 15 -19.21 6.27 -4.31
C LEU A 15 -19.14 7.77 -4.60
N ARG A 16 -20.24 8.50 -4.34
CA ARG A 16 -20.28 9.95 -4.51
C ARG A 16 -19.30 10.65 -3.56
N ALA A 17 -19.30 10.29 -2.27
CA ALA A 17 -18.39 10.85 -1.29
C ALA A 17 -16.92 10.54 -1.62
N PHE A 18 -16.64 9.31 -2.05
CA PHE A 18 -15.31 8.92 -2.53
C PHE A 18 -14.83 9.79 -3.68
N LYS A 19 -15.67 9.95 -4.73
CA LYS A 19 -15.32 10.77 -5.91
C LYS A 19 -15.04 12.21 -5.54
N ILE A 20 -15.89 12.82 -4.72
CA ILE A 20 -15.70 14.20 -4.24
C ILE A 20 -14.38 14.32 -3.47
N ARG A 21 -14.13 13.43 -2.53
CA ARG A 21 -12.90 13.41 -1.74
C ARG A 21 -11.66 13.22 -2.62
N ALA A 22 -11.70 12.30 -3.58
CA ALA A 22 -10.60 12.06 -4.50
C ALA A 22 -10.27 13.33 -5.31
N VAL A 23 -11.28 14.01 -5.84
CA VAL A 23 -11.08 15.27 -6.57
C VAL A 23 -10.50 16.34 -5.66
N ILE A 24 -11.06 16.55 -4.47
CA ILE A 24 -10.57 17.57 -3.50
C ILE A 24 -9.10 17.30 -3.14
N VAL A 25 -8.73 16.05 -2.82
CA VAL A 25 -7.37 15.69 -2.42
C VAL A 25 -6.36 15.98 -3.53
N HIS A 26 -6.70 15.67 -4.79
CA HIS A 26 -5.80 15.94 -5.90
C HIS A 26 -5.73 17.42 -6.25
N LEU A 27 -6.86 18.14 -6.26
CA LEU A 27 -6.87 19.58 -6.49
C LEU A 27 -6.14 20.35 -5.40
N ALA A 28 -6.22 19.90 -4.14
CA ALA A 28 -5.48 20.52 -3.03
C ALA A 28 -3.96 20.49 -3.23
N CYS A 29 -3.43 19.53 -4.00
CA CYS A 29 -2.01 19.50 -4.35
C CYS A 29 -1.61 20.70 -5.23
N LEU A 30 -2.52 21.31 -6.00
CA LEU A 30 -2.24 22.55 -6.74
C LEU A 30 -1.91 23.72 -5.84
N GLY A 31 -2.23 23.63 -4.54
CA GLY A 31 -1.84 24.60 -3.54
C GLY A 31 -0.33 24.83 -3.45
N VAL A 32 0.51 23.92 -3.97
CA VAL A 32 1.98 24.08 -4.03
C VAL A 32 2.41 25.36 -4.75
N PHE A 33 1.59 25.87 -5.67
CA PHE A 33 1.86 27.09 -6.40
C PHE A 33 1.52 28.38 -5.60
N PHE A 34 0.84 28.24 -4.46
CA PHE A 34 0.28 29.36 -3.71
C PHE A 34 0.79 29.45 -2.26
N VAL A 35 1.55 28.45 -1.80
CA VAL A 35 2.08 28.43 -0.43
C VAL A 35 3.61 28.31 -0.42
N PRO A 36 4.30 28.92 0.56
CA PRO A 36 5.75 28.81 0.65
C PRO A 36 6.19 27.40 0.99
N LEU A 37 7.42 27.06 0.56
CA LEU A 37 8.08 25.80 0.90
C LEU A 37 9.35 26.10 1.72
N THR A 38 9.30 25.83 3.01
CA THR A 38 10.50 25.86 3.85
C THR A 38 11.21 24.50 3.82
N SER A 39 12.50 24.46 4.18
CA SER A 39 13.24 23.20 4.25
C SER A 39 12.61 22.24 5.26
N THR A 40 12.10 22.72 6.39
CA THR A 40 11.43 21.86 7.39
C THR A 40 10.14 21.28 6.85
N VAL A 41 9.31 22.06 6.12
CA VAL A 41 8.11 21.58 5.45
C VAL A 41 8.47 20.49 4.43
N LEU A 42 9.50 20.70 3.61
CA LEU A 42 9.94 19.74 2.61
C LEU A 42 10.37 18.40 3.25
N TRP A 43 11.27 18.44 4.22
CA TRP A 43 11.77 17.22 4.85
C TRP A 43 10.68 16.50 5.67
N THR A 44 9.75 17.22 6.26
CA THR A 44 8.58 16.61 6.91
C THR A 44 7.67 15.94 5.87
N ALA A 45 7.45 16.54 4.71
CA ALA A 45 6.68 15.92 3.62
C ALA A 45 7.35 14.64 3.12
N VAL A 46 8.67 14.65 2.93
CA VAL A 46 9.45 13.47 2.55
C VAL A 46 9.38 12.38 3.62
N ALA A 47 9.54 12.74 4.89
CA ALA A 47 9.43 11.79 5.99
C ALA A 47 8.03 11.16 6.06
N LEU A 48 6.97 11.97 5.97
CA LEU A 48 5.59 11.46 5.96
C LEU A 48 5.27 10.61 4.73
N TYR A 49 5.85 10.91 3.57
CA TYR A 49 5.76 10.04 2.41
C TYR A 49 6.28 8.63 2.75
N PHE A 50 7.50 8.53 3.28
CA PHE A 50 8.08 7.22 3.61
C PHE A 50 7.36 6.52 4.77
N VAL A 51 6.87 7.25 5.76
CA VAL A 51 6.02 6.68 6.83
C VAL A 51 4.74 6.08 6.24
N ARG A 52 4.10 6.76 5.29
CA ARG A 52 2.90 6.26 4.60
C ARG A 52 3.20 5.03 3.75
N VAL A 53 4.29 5.05 2.98
CA VAL A 53 4.73 3.89 2.19
C VAL A 53 5.03 2.71 3.09
N PHE A 54 5.79 2.92 4.18
CA PHE A 54 6.04 1.87 5.17
C PHE A 54 4.75 1.31 5.78
N SER A 55 3.79 2.19 6.09
CA SER A 55 2.54 1.80 6.74
C SER A 55 1.71 0.83 5.89
N TRP A 56 1.59 1.09 4.58
CA TRP A 56 0.86 0.17 3.72
C TRP A 56 1.72 -1.01 3.28
N GLU A 57 3.03 -0.85 3.09
CA GLU A 57 3.92 -1.94 2.68
C GLU A 57 4.15 -2.95 3.83
N ALA A 58 4.55 -2.51 5.03
CA ALA A 58 4.72 -3.38 6.18
C ALA A 58 3.38 -3.81 6.79
N GLY A 59 2.42 -2.86 6.91
CA GLY A 59 1.12 -3.10 7.54
C GLY A 59 0.14 -3.79 6.61
N SER A 60 -0.53 -3.02 5.73
CA SER A 60 -1.61 -3.55 4.88
C SER A 60 -1.18 -4.73 4.02
N HIS A 61 -0.01 -4.65 3.42
CA HIS A 61 0.52 -5.65 2.49
C HIS A 61 1.11 -6.86 3.24
N ARG A 62 2.28 -6.72 3.88
CA ARG A 62 3.01 -7.87 4.45
C ARG A 62 2.32 -8.46 5.67
N TYR A 63 1.81 -7.62 6.60
CA TYR A 63 1.19 -8.13 7.82
C TYR A 63 -0.26 -8.56 7.61
N PHE A 64 -1.15 -7.63 7.24
CA PHE A 64 -2.58 -7.90 7.18
C PHE A 64 -3.00 -8.78 6.00
N SER A 65 -2.34 -8.67 4.84
CA SER A 65 -2.68 -9.51 3.69
C SER A 65 -1.97 -10.86 3.72
N HIS A 66 -0.65 -10.88 3.95
CA HIS A 66 0.19 -12.06 3.77
C HIS A 66 0.64 -12.73 5.06
N ARG A 67 0.41 -12.13 6.24
CA ARG A 67 0.83 -12.68 7.53
C ARG A 67 2.33 -13.04 7.58
N SER A 68 3.16 -12.19 6.98
CA SER A 68 4.59 -12.42 6.78
C SER A 68 5.41 -12.36 8.07
N PHE A 69 4.83 -11.89 9.16
CA PHE A 69 5.42 -11.85 10.49
C PHE A 69 4.32 -11.81 11.57
N LYS A 70 4.72 -11.94 12.83
CA LYS A 70 3.83 -11.83 13.98
C LYS A 70 4.14 -10.58 14.81
N THR A 71 3.14 -10.12 15.57
CA THR A 71 3.28 -9.01 16.51
C THR A 71 2.21 -9.07 17.60
N SER A 72 2.33 -8.19 18.61
CA SER A 72 1.31 -8.04 19.67
C SER A 72 0.03 -7.39 19.12
N ARG A 73 -1.10 -7.62 19.79
CA ARG A 73 -2.39 -6.99 19.45
C ARG A 73 -2.32 -5.46 19.47
N THR A 74 -1.54 -4.91 20.41
CA THR A 74 -1.31 -3.46 20.47
C THR A 74 -0.57 -2.95 19.25
N PHE A 75 0.53 -3.59 18.85
CA PHE A 75 1.27 -3.16 17.68
C PHE A 75 0.52 -3.44 16.37
N GLN A 76 -0.29 -4.52 16.30
CA GLN A 76 -1.25 -4.73 15.22
C GLN A 76 -2.18 -3.53 15.06
N PHE A 77 -2.74 -3.01 16.15
CA PHE A 77 -3.60 -1.82 16.09
C PHE A 77 -2.84 -0.57 15.64
N ILE A 78 -1.60 -0.38 16.12
CA ILE A 78 -0.73 0.73 15.67
C ILE A 78 -0.46 0.64 14.16
N LEU A 79 -0.13 -0.54 13.64
CA LEU A 79 0.07 -0.74 12.20
C LEU A 79 -1.20 -0.44 11.41
N ALA A 80 -2.37 -0.85 11.91
CA ALA A 80 -3.64 -0.58 11.26
C ALA A 80 -3.99 0.93 11.27
N LEU A 81 -3.68 1.63 12.36
CA LEU A 81 -3.84 3.07 12.47
C LEU A 81 -2.93 3.82 11.49
N LEU A 82 -1.66 3.46 11.45
CA LEU A 82 -0.70 4.05 10.51
C LEU A 82 -1.12 3.80 9.05
N ALA A 83 -1.61 2.59 8.73
CA ALA A 83 -2.14 2.29 7.40
C ALA A 83 -3.37 3.16 7.05
N ALA A 84 -4.28 3.39 8.00
CA ALA A 84 -5.41 4.31 7.81
C ALA A 84 -4.95 5.76 7.55
N LEU A 85 -3.91 6.21 8.26
CA LEU A 85 -3.30 7.55 8.06
C LEU A 85 -2.66 7.73 6.66
N SER A 86 -2.35 6.63 5.96
CA SER A 86 -1.86 6.70 4.57
C SER A 86 -2.94 7.11 3.56
N GLY A 87 -4.21 7.14 3.96
CA GLY A 87 -5.34 7.47 3.10
C GLY A 87 -5.74 6.34 2.14
N GLN A 88 -5.22 5.12 2.35
CA GLN A 88 -5.52 3.94 1.52
C GLN A 88 -6.62 3.05 2.13
N ARG A 89 -7.59 3.65 2.82
CA ARG A 89 -8.73 2.98 3.47
C ARG A 89 -8.31 2.13 4.68
N GLY A 90 -9.17 1.18 5.10
CA GLY A 90 -8.89 0.31 6.24
C GLY A 90 -8.16 -0.97 5.83
N VAL A 91 -7.46 -1.57 6.79
CA VAL A 91 -6.62 -2.76 6.54
C VAL A 91 -7.41 -4.01 6.16
N ILE A 92 -8.68 -4.15 6.60
CA ILE A 92 -9.50 -5.29 6.20
C ILE A 92 -9.92 -5.13 4.74
N TRP A 93 -10.34 -3.94 4.32
CA TRP A 93 -10.63 -3.62 2.93
C TRP A 93 -9.41 -3.91 2.05
N TRP A 94 -8.26 -3.43 2.45
CA TRP A 94 -7.02 -3.61 1.70
C TRP A 94 -6.66 -5.08 1.55
N ALA A 95 -6.73 -5.86 2.65
CA ALA A 95 -6.42 -7.28 2.65
C ALA A 95 -7.40 -8.10 1.78
N THR A 96 -8.69 -7.77 1.76
CA THR A 96 -9.67 -8.48 0.92
C THR A 96 -9.38 -8.28 -0.56
N HIS A 97 -9.12 -7.04 -0.99
CA HIS A 97 -8.80 -6.74 -2.38
C HIS A 97 -7.46 -7.34 -2.81
N HIS A 98 -6.43 -7.22 -1.97
CA HIS A 98 -5.10 -7.70 -2.30
C HIS A 98 -5.01 -9.24 -2.34
N ARG A 99 -5.69 -9.94 -1.44
CA ARG A 99 -5.80 -11.41 -1.49
C ARG A 99 -6.57 -11.88 -2.73
N ALA A 100 -7.62 -11.15 -3.14
CA ALA A 100 -8.33 -11.43 -4.38
C ALA A 100 -7.44 -11.19 -5.60
N HIS A 101 -6.64 -10.10 -5.60
CA HIS A 101 -5.64 -9.84 -6.63
C HIS A 101 -4.66 -11.01 -6.77
N HIS A 102 -4.02 -11.48 -5.69
CA HIS A 102 -3.11 -12.64 -5.77
C HIS A 102 -3.78 -13.91 -6.29
N LYS A 103 -5.06 -14.11 -5.97
CA LYS A 103 -5.81 -15.28 -6.44
C LYS A 103 -6.05 -15.26 -7.96
N TYR A 104 -6.25 -14.09 -8.53
CA TYR A 104 -6.66 -13.90 -9.93
C TYR A 104 -5.61 -13.19 -10.78
N SER A 105 -4.45 -12.88 -10.20
CA SER A 105 -3.43 -11.98 -10.74
C SER A 105 -3.09 -12.28 -12.20
N ASP A 106 -3.46 -11.37 -13.08
CA ASP A 106 -3.19 -11.38 -14.52
C ASP A 106 -3.67 -12.63 -15.29
N VAL A 107 -4.44 -13.52 -14.66
CA VAL A 107 -4.97 -14.75 -15.27
C VAL A 107 -6.48 -14.74 -15.43
N SER A 108 -7.16 -13.74 -14.90
CA SER A 108 -8.62 -13.61 -14.94
C SER A 108 -9.06 -12.16 -14.96
N PRO A 109 -10.17 -11.81 -15.70
CA PRO A 109 -10.78 -10.49 -15.63
C PRO A 109 -11.38 -10.15 -14.25
N LEU A 110 -11.40 -11.10 -13.31
CA LEU A 110 -11.75 -10.86 -11.91
C LEU A 110 -10.66 -10.11 -11.15
N ASP A 111 -9.43 -10.06 -11.68
CA ASP A 111 -8.37 -9.18 -11.19
C ASP A 111 -8.63 -7.76 -11.67
N GLN A 112 -9.20 -6.94 -10.78
CA GLN A 112 -9.55 -5.54 -11.08
C GLN A 112 -8.32 -4.65 -11.33
N HIS A 113 -7.14 -5.08 -10.91
CA HIS A 113 -5.89 -4.32 -11.04
C HIS A 113 -5.08 -4.69 -12.28
N SER A 114 -5.46 -5.76 -13.01
CA SER A 114 -4.66 -6.25 -14.11
C SER A 114 -4.76 -5.35 -15.35
N PRO A 115 -3.64 -4.77 -15.83
CA PRO A 115 -3.62 -4.04 -17.11
C PRO A 115 -3.72 -4.98 -18.32
N ARG A 116 -3.69 -6.30 -18.14
CA ARG A 116 -3.89 -7.28 -19.22
C ARG A 116 -5.36 -7.45 -19.60
N PHE A 117 -6.27 -7.25 -18.64
CA PHE A 117 -7.73 -7.38 -18.83
C PHE A 117 -8.43 -6.04 -18.87
N HIS A 118 -7.80 -4.99 -18.37
CA HIS A 118 -8.36 -3.66 -18.25
C HIS A 118 -7.42 -2.61 -18.83
N SER A 119 -7.92 -1.40 -19.09
CA SER A 119 -7.07 -0.29 -19.48
C SER A 119 -6.08 0.09 -18.36
N LEU A 120 -4.93 0.67 -18.71
CA LEU A 120 -3.95 1.16 -17.72
C LEU A 120 -4.60 2.13 -16.72
N TRP A 121 -5.47 3.04 -17.19
CA TRP A 121 -6.18 3.96 -16.32
C TRP A 121 -7.09 3.22 -15.33
N HIS A 122 -7.80 2.18 -15.80
CA HIS A 122 -8.65 1.36 -14.92
C HIS A 122 -7.81 0.62 -13.88
N ALA A 123 -6.76 -0.07 -14.29
CA ALA A 123 -5.86 -0.81 -13.39
C ALA A 123 -5.17 0.12 -12.37
N HIS A 124 -4.85 1.36 -12.77
CA HIS A 124 -4.23 2.34 -11.89
C HIS A 124 -5.19 2.89 -10.83
N PHE A 125 -6.30 3.46 -11.28
CA PHE A 125 -7.24 4.18 -10.41
C PHE A 125 -8.70 3.86 -10.66
N GLY A 126 -9.10 3.62 -11.91
CA GLY A 126 -10.50 3.53 -12.34
C GLY A 126 -11.28 2.42 -11.64
N TRP A 127 -10.64 1.34 -11.22
CA TRP A 127 -11.27 0.24 -10.50
C TRP A 127 -11.93 0.68 -9.18
N LEU A 128 -11.41 1.74 -8.53
CA LEU A 128 -12.00 2.34 -7.34
C LEU A 128 -13.32 3.10 -7.60
N LEU A 129 -13.65 3.37 -8.86
CA LEU A 129 -14.85 4.14 -9.23
C LEU A 129 -16.12 3.29 -9.30
N SER A 130 -16.18 2.22 -8.51
CA SER A 130 -17.39 1.40 -8.32
C SER A 130 -17.71 1.25 -6.84
N GLN A 131 -19.00 1.19 -6.47
CA GLN A 131 -19.40 0.97 -5.07
C GLN A 131 -18.91 -0.39 -4.57
N ARG A 132 -18.93 -1.42 -5.41
CA ARG A 132 -18.43 -2.75 -5.07
C ARG A 132 -16.94 -2.74 -4.66
N ALA A 133 -16.12 -1.96 -5.35
CA ALA A 133 -14.70 -1.80 -4.98
C ALA A 133 -14.51 -1.04 -3.67
N LEU A 134 -15.47 -0.21 -3.25
CA LEU A 134 -15.40 0.54 -2.01
C LEU A 134 -15.94 -0.23 -0.79
N ASP A 135 -16.78 -1.22 -1.00
CA ASP A 135 -17.36 -2.03 0.08
C ASP A 135 -16.33 -3.10 0.52
N THR A 136 -16.38 -3.47 1.80
CA THR A 136 -15.50 -4.50 2.37
C THR A 136 -16.30 -5.76 2.63
N ASP A 137 -15.94 -6.86 1.99
CA ASP A 137 -16.48 -8.18 2.32
C ASP A 137 -15.70 -8.79 3.48
N LEU A 138 -16.26 -8.70 4.68
CA LEU A 138 -15.63 -9.21 5.90
C LEU A 138 -15.42 -10.73 5.88
N THR A 139 -16.15 -11.48 5.04
CA THR A 139 -16.01 -12.93 4.94
C THR A 139 -14.69 -13.34 4.27
N GLN A 140 -14.12 -12.48 3.43
CA GLN A 140 -12.84 -12.72 2.74
C GLN A 140 -11.62 -12.53 3.66
N ALA A 141 -11.83 -11.89 4.83
CA ALA A 141 -10.77 -11.66 5.82
C ALA A 141 -11.26 -11.95 7.24
N ARG A 142 -11.89 -13.12 7.46
CA ARG A 142 -12.44 -13.55 8.77
C ARG A 142 -11.40 -13.55 9.88
N ASP A 143 -10.16 -13.83 9.55
CA ASP A 143 -9.01 -13.77 10.46
C ASP A 143 -8.75 -12.35 11.00
N LEU A 144 -9.08 -11.32 10.25
CA LEU A 144 -8.97 -9.92 10.66
C LEU A 144 -10.29 -9.42 11.25
N ALA A 145 -11.43 -9.85 10.70
CA ALA A 145 -12.75 -9.45 11.14
C ALA A 145 -13.11 -9.92 12.58
N ARG A 146 -12.37 -10.87 13.14
CA ARG A 146 -12.48 -11.29 14.54
C ARG A 146 -12.02 -10.23 15.55
N PHE A 147 -11.30 -9.19 15.09
CA PHE A 147 -10.80 -8.10 15.92
C PHE A 147 -11.74 -6.89 15.80
N PRO A 148 -12.58 -6.58 16.79
CA PRO A 148 -13.58 -5.51 16.69
C PRO A 148 -12.95 -4.14 16.46
N GLU A 149 -11.75 -3.88 17.00
CA GLU A 149 -11.00 -2.65 16.77
C GLU A 149 -10.57 -2.48 15.32
N LEU A 150 -10.22 -3.57 14.62
CA LEU A 150 -9.88 -3.51 13.19
C LEU A 150 -11.14 -3.27 12.34
N VAL A 151 -12.26 -3.90 12.70
CA VAL A 151 -13.57 -3.69 12.04
C VAL A 151 -14.02 -2.24 12.20
N TRP A 152 -13.89 -1.69 13.42
CA TRP A 152 -14.20 -0.30 13.70
C TRP A 152 -13.31 0.67 12.89
N LEU A 153 -12.00 0.45 12.93
CA LEU A 153 -11.03 1.26 12.20
C LEU A 153 -11.25 1.18 10.68
N ASN A 154 -11.61 -0.01 10.16
CA ASN A 154 -11.92 -0.19 8.75
C ASN A 154 -13.16 0.61 8.33
N LYS A 155 -14.19 0.66 9.16
CA LYS A 155 -15.40 1.45 8.93
C LYS A 155 -15.14 2.97 8.98
N TYR A 156 -14.35 3.42 9.94
CA TYR A 156 -14.11 4.83 10.22
C TYR A 156 -12.71 5.29 9.80
N HIS A 157 -12.08 4.61 8.85
CA HIS A 157 -10.71 4.89 8.39
C HIS A 157 -10.46 6.35 7.98
N TYR A 158 -11.48 7.06 7.50
CA TYR A 158 -11.38 8.46 7.05
C TYR A 158 -11.20 9.47 8.19
N LEU A 159 -11.57 9.12 9.43
CA LEU A 159 -11.42 10.02 10.59
C LEU A 159 -9.94 10.29 10.92
N PHE A 160 -9.06 9.32 10.68
CA PHE A 160 -7.65 9.44 11.04
C PHE A 160 -6.87 10.38 10.11
N PRO A 161 -6.98 10.28 8.78
CA PRO A 161 -6.42 11.30 7.90
C PRO A 161 -7.00 12.69 8.18
N LEU A 162 -8.30 12.81 8.47
CA LEU A 162 -8.90 14.08 8.84
C LEU A 162 -8.29 14.66 10.13
N GLY A 163 -8.11 13.84 11.16
CA GLY A 163 -7.42 14.25 12.39
C GLY A 163 -5.99 14.69 12.14
N LEU A 164 -5.24 13.96 11.29
CA LEU A 164 -3.88 14.32 10.92
C LEU A 164 -3.84 15.64 10.13
N LEU A 165 -4.79 15.89 9.23
CA LEU A 165 -4.92 17.15 8.49
C LEU A 165 -5.08 18.32 9.46
N ILE A 166 -6.03 18.21 10.42
CA ILE A 166 -6.29 19.25 11.41
C ILE A 166 -5.05 19.48 12.28
N ALA A 167 -4.44 18.40 12.79
CA ALA A 167 -3.23 18.51 13.61
C ALA A 167 -2.08 19.18 12.85
N THR A 168 -1.87 18.81 11.59
CA THR A 168 -0.84 19.41 10.72
C THR A 168 -1.09 20.90 10.51
N PHE A 169 -2.34 21.30 10.26
CA PHE A 169 -2.70 22.69 10.13
C PHE A 169 -2.42 23.46 11.44
N CYS A 170 -2.88 22.96 12.58
CA CYS A 170 -2.67 23.61 13.88
C CYS A 170 -1.18 23.74 14.21
N VAL A 171 -0.38 22.70 14.01
CA VAL A 171 1.06 22.76 14.24
C VAL A 171 1.70 23.84 13.36
N GLY A 172 1.38 23.88 12.06
CA GLY A 172 1.93 24.88 11.14
C GLY A 172 1.43 26.30 11.42
N GLN A 173 0.20 26.45 11.90
CA GLN A 173 -0.41 27.77 12.14
C GLN A 173 0.06 28.39 13.45
N TYR A 174 0.14 27.60 14.52
CA TYR A 174 0.29 28.13 15.89
C TYR A 174 1.65 27.85 16.52
N THR A 175 2.52 27.06 15.84
CA THR A 175 3.89 26.79 16.34
C THR A 175 4.94 27.17 15.31
N ALA A 176 6.19 27.35 15.74
CA ALA A 176 7.32 27.57 14.85
C ALA A 176 7.97 26.26 14.34
N PHE A 177 7.31 25.13 14.48
CA PHE A 177 7.87 23.83 14.09
C PHE A 177 8.34 23.79 12.62
N PHE A 178 7.61 24.42 11.72
CA PHE A 178 7.97 24.50 10.29
C PHE A 178 8.85 25.70 9.92
N GLY A 179 9.47 26.34 10.91
CA GLY A 179 10.38 27.47 10.74
C GLY A 179 9.77 28.84 11.09
N ALA A 180 8.45 28.96 11.08
CA ALA A 180 7.69 30.12 11.51
C ALA A 180 6.25 29.74 11.85
N THR A 181 5.54 30.62 12.60
CA THR A 181 4.08 30.53 12.74
C THR A 181 3.38 31.00 11.46
N GLY A 182 2.09 30.69 11.30
CA GLY A 182 1.31 31.10 10.13
C GLY A 182 1.51 30.19 8.89
N LEU A 183 2.23 29.08 9.01
CA LEU A 183 2.50 28.13 7.92
C LEU A 183 1.47 26.97 7.84
N GLY A 184 0.28 27.12 8.43
CA GLY A 184 -0.73 26.06 8.44
C GLY A 184 -1.12 25.56 7.06
N ALA A 185 -1.37 26.47 6.11
CA ALA A 185 -1.69 26.08 4.72
C ALA A 185 -0.51 25.39 4.03
N SER A 186 0.71 25.90 4.21
CA SER A 186 1.93 25.31 3.65
C SER A 186 2.15 23.88 4.19
N ALA A 187 2.05 23.71 5.51
CA ALA A 187 2.17 22.41 6.16
C ALA A 187 1.15 21.42 5.61
N VAL A 188 -0.13 21.79 5.50
CA VAL A 188 -1.19 20.92 4.99
C VAL A 188 -0.97 20.56 3.53
N VAL A 189 -0.66 21.52 2.66
CA VAL A 189 -0.48 21.24 1.22
C VAL A 189 0.65 20.25 1.02
N TRP A 190 1.83 20.53 1.55
CA TRP A 190 3.02 19.73 1.29
C TRP A 190 3.06 18.43 2.10
N THR A 191 2.86 18.53 3.43
CA THR A 191 3.09 17.38 4.30
C THR A 191 1.89 16.45 4.41
N PHE A 192 0.67 16.95 4.13
CA PHE A 192 -0.52 16.10 4.13
C PHE A 192 -0.93 15.72 2.71
N PHE A 193 -1.33 16.66 1.84
CA PHE A 193 -1.89 16.32 0.52
C PHE A 193 -0.85 15.76 -0.43
N VAL A 194 0.27 16.46 -0.66
CA VAL A 194 1.30 16.02 -1.61
C VAL A 194 1.90 14.68 -1.18
N SER A 195 2.32 14.55 0.09
CA SER A 195 2.91 13.28 0.56
C SER A 195 1.92 12.10 0.49
N MET A 196 0.62 12.35 0.75
CA MET A 196 -0.42 11.33 0.68
C MET A 196 -0.70 10.90 -0.77
N VAL A 197 -0.88 11.86 -1.67
CA VAL A 197 -1.13 11.56 -3.09
C VAL A 197 0.07 10.81 -3.69
N LEU A 198 1.29 11.27 -3.45
CA LEU A 198 2.48 10.57 -3.95
C LEU A 198 2.58 9.15 -3.42
N SER A 199 2.26 8.91 -2.13
CA SER A 199 2.27 7.55 -1.58
C SER A 199 1.16 6.65 -2.16
N GLN A 200 0.00 7.22 -2.49
CA GLN A 200 -1.07 6.50 -3.18
C GLN A 200 -0.67 6.17 -4.62
N GLN A 201 -0.08 7.12 -5.35
CA GLN A 201 0.41 6.90 -6.71
C GLN A 201 1.52 5.83 -6.73
N ALA A 202 2.40 5.80 -5.71
CA ALA A 202 3.40 4.73 -5.56
C ALA A 202 2.77 3.34 -5.42
N ALA A 203 1.67 3.22 -4.64
CA ALA A 203 0.94 1.97 -4.51
C ALA A 203 0.23 1.57 -5.83
N PHE A 204 -0.41 2.52 -6.52
CA PHE A 204 -1.07 2.25 -7.80
C PHE A 204 -0.07 1.93 -8.92
N LEU A 205 1.15 2.47 -8.84
CA LEU A 205 2.22 2.15 -9.78
C LEU A 205 2.65 0.68 -9.72
N LEU A 206 2.49 -0.01 -8.58
CA LEU A 206 2.69 -1.46 -8.52
C LEU A 206 1.79 -2.18 -9.52
N ASN A 207 0.50 -1.78 -9.59
CA ASN A 207 -0.46 -2.40 -10.50
C ASN A 207 -0.13 -2.16 -11.98
N THR A 208 0.28 -0.94 -12.35
CA THR A 208 0.44 -0.54 -13.76
C THR A 208 1.88 -0.50 -14.24
N GLY A 209 2.84 -0.42 -13.34
CA GLY A 209 4.26 -0.37 -13.66
C GLY A 209 4.99 -1.70 -13.52
N LEU A 210 4.40 -2.63 -12.74
CA LEU A 210 5.03 -3.92 -12.46
C LEU A 210 4.20 -5.13 -12.90
N HIS A 211 2.98 -4.91 -13.42
CA HIS A 211 2.14 -5.92 -14.07
C HIS A 211 2.02 -5.63 -15.56
N GLY A 212 2.16 -6.65 -16.41
CA GLY A 212 1.96 -6.54 -17.85
C GLY A 212 2.95 -5.63 -18.58
N VAL A 213 4.04 -5.26 -17.95
CA VAL A 213 5.08 -4.39 -18.55
C VAL A 213 6.33 -5.21 -18.82
N GLU A 214 6.77 -5.22 -20.07
CA GLU A 214 7.93 -6.00 -20.51
C GLU A 214 9.21 -5.67 -19.70
N PRO A 215 10.06 -6.66 -19.43
CA PRO A 215 11.38 -6.45 -18.88
C PRO A 215 12.20 -5.44 -19.71
N GLY A 216 13.07 -4.68 -19.04
CA GLY A 216 13.91 -3.68 -19.69
C GLY A 216 15.10 -3.37 -18.79
N TRP A 217 15.83 -2.26 -19.06
CA TRP A 217 17.08 -1.95 -18.36
C TRP A 217 16.97 -1.82 -16.82
N PHE A 218 15.82 -1.41 -16.27
CA PHE A 218 15.59 -1.30 -14.82
C PHE A 218 14.54 -2.29 -14.30
N ARG A 219 13.90 -3.07 -15.20
CA ARG A 219 12.91 -4.10 -14.86
C ARG A 219 13.38 -5.46 -15.33
N TYR A 220 13.14 -6.46 -14.51
CA TYR A 220 13.47 -7.84 -14.85
C TYR A 220 12.43 -8.79 -14.25
N ARG A 221 12.30 -9.95 -14.86
CA ARG A 221 11.44 -11.03 -14.41
C ARG A 221 12.32 -12.22 -14.04
N ARG A 222 12.39 -12.48 -12.74
CA ARG A 222 13.25 -13.56 -12.21
C ARG A 222 12.58 -14.91 -12.24
N PHE A 223 11.28 -14.96 -11.91
CA PHE A 223 10.52 -16.19 -11.79
C PHE A 223 9.44 -16.28 -12.87
N ALA A 224 9.24 -17.49 -13.42
CA ALA A 224 8.18 -17.80 -14.37
C ALA A 224 6.85 -18.01 -13.62
N THR A 225 6.31 -16.96 -12.97
CA THR A 225 4.98 -16.99 -12.36
C THR A 225 3.89 -17.00 -13.45
N GLN A 226 2.64 -17.37 -13.09
CA GLN A 226 1.53 -17.35 -14.05
C GLN A 226 1.09 -15.94 -14.40
N ASP A 227 1.25 -15.01 -13.46
CA ASP A 227 0.99 -13.58 -13.66
C ASP A 227 2.07 -12.91 -14.53
N ALA A 228 1.88 -11.63 -14.83
CA ALA A 228 2.78 -10.84 -15.66
C ALA A 228 3.64 -9.86 -14.85
N THR A 229 4.01 -10.23 -13.62
CA THR A 229 4.77 -9.37 -12.72
C THR A 229 6.25 -9.26 -13.08
N THR A 230 6.85 -8.13 -12.77
CA THR A 230 8.27 -7.83 -12.89
C THR A 230 8.83 -7.23 -11.60
N ASN A 231 10.14 -7.29 -11.43
CA ASN A 231 10.90 -6.56 -10.42
C ASN A 231 11.44 -5.28 -11.04
N ALA A 232 11.49 -4.15 -10.29
CA ALA A 232 12.04 -2.89 -10.76
C ALA A 232 12.99 -2.29 -9.72
N TRP A 233 14.29 -2.50 -9.89
CA TRP A 233 15.30 -2.06 -8.92
C TRP A 233 15.32 -0.54 -8.72
N LEU A 234 15.03 0.26 -9.75
CA LEU A 234 14.98 1.71 -9.66
C LEU A 234 13.89 2.22 -8.71
N LEU A 235 12.80 1.46 -8.56
CA LEU A 235 11.69 1.77 -7.67
C LEU A 235 11.88 1.22 -6.24
N ALA A 236 12.99 0.53 -5.95
CA ALA A 236 13.23 -0.09 -4.66
C ALA A 236 13.22 0.92 -3.49
N ILE A 237 13.83 2.09 -3.67
CA ILE A 237 13.85 3.15 -2.65
C ILE A 237 12.48 3.85 -2.53
N PRO A 238 11.88 4.39 -3.59
CA PRO A 238 10.57 5.05 -3.49
C PRO A 238 9.47 4.17 -2.87
N ILE A 239 9.50 2.85 -3.15
CA ILE A 239 8.47 1.91 -2.67
C ILE A 239 9.01 1.00 -1.55
N LEU A 240 10.12 1.40 -0.90
CA LEU A 240 10.72 0.72 0.25
C LEU A 240 10.91 -0.79 0.08
N GLY A 241 11.18 -1.26 -1.16
CA GLY A 241 11.41 -2.66 -1.49
C GLY A 241 10.22 -3.40 -2.08
N GLY A 242 8.99 -2.86 -2.04
CA GLY A 242 7.80 -3.46 -2.66
C GLY A 242 7.90 -3.62 -4.18
N ALA A 243 8.86 -2.92 -4.79
CA ALA A 243 9.14 -3.00 -6.23
C ALA A 243 9.78 -4.32 -6.70
N PHE A 244 10.20 -5.21 -5.80
CA PHE A 244 10.58 -6.59 -6.13
C PHE A 244 9.34 -7.48 -6.23
N HIS A 245 8.46 -7.13 -7.15
CA HIS A 245 7.08 -7.61 -7.19
C HIS A 245 6.95 -9.02 -7.77
N ASN A 246 7.77 -9.39 -8.77
CA ASN A 246 7.83 -10.75 -9.28
C ASN A 246 8.40 -11.74 -8.23
N ASN A 247 9.37 -11.31 -7.42
CA ASN A 247 9.81 -12.11 -6.28
C ASN A 247 8.65 -12.33 -5.31
N HIS A 248 7.94 -11.25 -4.94
CA HIS A 248 6.81 -11.30 -4.05
C HIS A 248 5.70 -12.24 -4.57
N HIS A 249 5.33 -12.17 -5.85
CA HIS A 249 4.34 -13.07 -6.43
C HIS A 249 4.80 -14.53 -6.52
N ARG A 250 6.12 -14.79 -6.56
CA ARG A 250 6.65 -16.17 -6.47
C ARG A 250 6.51 -16.76 -5.06
N TYR A 251 6.69 -15.94 -4.00
CA TYR A 251 6.52 -16.37 -2.61
C TYR A 251 6.02 -15.22 -1.73
N MET A 252 4.71 -15.00 -1.76
CA MET A 252 4.04 -13.86 -1.15
C MET A 252 4.10 -13.82 0.38
N ASN A 253 4.30 -14.96 1.05
CA ASN A 253 4.33 -15.02 2.50
C ASN A 253 5.63 -14.54 3.13
N SER A 254 6.69 -14.33 2.34
CA SER A 254 7.96 -13.84 2.88
C SER A 254 7.84 -12.44 3.50
N ALA A 255 8.54 -12.23 4.61
CA ALA A 255 8.69 -10.90 5.21
C ALA A 255 9.56 -9.95 4.38
N ARG A 256 10.26 -10.46 3.37
CA ARG A 256 11.08 -9.68 2.44
C ARG A 256 10.65 -9.90 1.00
N SER A 257 10.62 -8.82 0.21
CA SER A 257 10.37 -8.86 -1.24
C SER A 257 11.67 -8.87 -2.05
N GLY A 258 12.72 -8.21 -1.57
CA GLY A 258 14.07 -8.32 -2.11
C GLY A 258 14.73 -9.62 -1.62
N PHE A 259 14.72 -10.69 -2.43
CA PHE A 259 15.15 -12.02 -2.00
C PHE A 259 16.67 -12.15 -1.81
N TYR A 260 17.44 -11.32 -2.49
CA TYR A 260 18.90 -11.35 -2.48
C TYR A 260 19.47 -10.11 -1.80
N TRP A 261 20.73 -10.19 -1.34
CA TRP A 261 21.38 -9.12 -0.57
C TRP A 261 21.48 -7.78 -1.35
N TYR A 262 21.55 -7.83 -2.67
CA TYR A 262 21.62 -6.65 -3.56
C TYR A 262 20.25 -6.09 -3.94
N GLU A 263 19.18 -6.77 -3.59
CA GLU A 263 17.80 -6.29 -3.77
C GLU A 263 17.38 -5.53 -2.51
N LEU A 264 17.56 -4.21 -2.54
CA LEU A 264 17.36 -3.34 -1.39
C LEU A 264 15.89 -3.30 -0.97
N ASP A 265 15.58 -3.92 0.16
CA ASP A 265 14.26 -3.97 0.78
C ASP A 265 14.29 -3.22 2.12
N LEU A 266 14.02 -1.92 2.08
CA LEU A 266 14.05 -1.05 3.25
C LEU A 266 12.96 -1.42 4.27
N THR A 267 11.79 -1.85 3.82
CA THR A 267 10.73 -2.35 4.72
C THR A 267 11.22 -3.54 5.53
N TYR A 268 11.90 -4.49 4.89
CA TYR A 268 12.46 -5.64 5.59
C TYR A 268 13.55 -5.25 6.59
N LEU A 269 14.40 -4.28 6.24
CA LEU A 269 15.43 -3.80 7.17
C LEU A 269 14.81 -3.20 8.44
N VAL A 270 13.74 -2.38 8.29
CA VAL A 270 13.00 -1.86 9.44
C VAL A 270 12.34 -2.99 10.24
N LEU A 271 11.73 -3.98 9.57
CA LEU A 271 11.15 -5.15 10.26
C LEU A 271 12.22 -5.95 11.03
N LYS A 272 13.45 -6.06 10.51
CA LYS A 272 14.58 -6.69 11.24
C LYS A 272 14.93 -5.91 12.50
N ILE A 273 15.01 -4.58 12.43
CA ILE A 273 15.25 -3.73 13.60
C ILE A 273 14.14 -3.93 14.64
N LEU A 274 12.86 -3.88 14.21
CA LEU A 274 11.72 -4.12 15.08
C LEU A 274 11.73 -5.55 15.68
N SER A 275 12.27 -6.53 14.96
CA SER A 275 12.42 -7.89 15.46
C SER A 275 13.50 -7.98 16.56
N TRP A 276 14.62 -7.30 16.41
CA TRP A 276 15.62 -7.21 17.46
C TRP A 276 15.09 -6.53 18.72
N LEU A 277 14.21 -5.55 18.55
CA LEU A 277 13.50 -4.88 19.64
C LEU A 277 12.31 -5.69 20.19
N ARG A 278 12.07 -6.89 19.67
CA ARG A 278 10.95 -7.79 20.04
C ARG A 278 9.55 -7.15 19.86
N VAL A 279 9.43 -6.15 19.00
CA VAL A 279 8.14 -5.54 18.62
C VAL A 279 7.42 -6.41 17.59
N VAL A 280 8.18 -7.04 16.69
CA VAL A 280 7.69 -8.06 15.76
C VAL A 280 8.54 -9.33 15.88
N TRP A 281 8.00 -10.49 15.50
CA TRP A 281 8.70 -11.77 15.54
C TRP A 281 8.20 -12.72 14.45
N ASP A 282 8.82 -13.89 14.32
CA ASP A 282 8.49 -14.91 13.31
C ASP A 282 8.42 -14.32 11.89
N LEU A 283 9.46 -13.55 11.51
CA LEU A 283 9.60 -13.07 10.14
C LEU A 283 9.76 -14.25 9.20
N VAL A 284 8.76 -14.50 8.35
CA VAL A 284 8.77 -15.65 7.42
C VAL A 284 9.92 -15.48 6.43
N PRO A 285 10.88 -16.43 6.38
CA PRO A 285 11.99 -16.37 5.43
C PRO A 285 11.54 -16.78 4.01
N VAL A 286 12.34 -16.45 3.02
CA VAL A 286 12.23 -17.05 1.68
C VAL A 286 12.74 -18.50 1.75
N PRO A 287 12.00 -19.52 1.26
CA PRO A 287 12.47 -20.89 1.22
C PRO A 287 13.74 -21.06 0.38
N GLN A 288 14.60 -21.99 0.77
CA GLN A 288 15.90 -22.17 0.12
C GLN A 288 15.76 -22.62 -1.34
N ASP A 289 14.80 -23.48 -1.64
CA ASP A 289 14.48 -23.94 -2.99
C ASP A 289 14.07 -22.79 -3.93
N VAL A 290 13.29 -21.82 -3.42
CA VAL A 290 12.92 -20.59 -4.14
C VAL A 290 14.15 -19.71 -4.40
N LEU A 291 15.04 -19.58 -3.41
CA LEU A 291 16.31 -18.86 -3.61
C LEU A 291 17.19 -19.54 -4.66
N ASP A 292 17.28 -20.86 -4.65
CA ASP A 292 18.08 -21.63 -5.61
C ASP A 292 17.49 -21.60 -7.02
N GLU A 293 16.16 -21.63 -7.15
CA GLU A 293 15.46 -21.40 -8.41
C GLU A 293 15.85 -20.04 -9.01
N GLY A 294 15.70 -18.98 -8.23
CA GLY A 294 15.98 -17.63 -8.71
C GLY A 294 17.46 -17.35 -9.00
N ARG A 295 18.42 -18.06 -8.35
CA ARG A 295 19.86 -17.96 -8.68
C ARG A 295 20.19 -18.60 -10.04
N LYS A 296 19.47 -19.64 -10.42
CA LYS A 296 19.63 -20.32 -11.71
C LYS A 296 18.93 -19.60 -12.85
N SER A 297 18.01 -18.67 -12.54
CA SER A 297 17.23 -17.96 -13.53
C SER A 297 18.12 -17.04 -14.39
N LYS A 298 17.91 -17.11 -15.70
CA LYS A 298 18.50 -16.17 -16.68
C LYS A 298 17.55 -15.02 -17.04
N GLY A 299 16.44 -14.91 -16.30
CA GLY A 299 15.32 -14.03 -16.62
C GLY A 299 14.26 -14.72 -17.50
N HIS A 300 13.06 -14.18 -17.47
CA HIS A 300 11.92 -14.72 -18.21
C HIS A 300 11.18 -13.60 -18.94
N ALA A 301 10.64 -13.88 -20.11
CA ALA A 301 9.65 -13.05 -20.78
C ALA A 301 8.32 -13.07 -20.01
N LEU A 302 7.42 -12.14 -20.32
CA LEU A 302 6.06 -12.19 -19.82
C LEU A 302 5.32 -13.44 -20.38
N PRO A 303 4.36 -13.99 -19.63
CA PRO A 303 3.47 -15.01 -20.19
C PRO A 303 2.65 -14.42 -21.33
N GLY A 304 2.35 -15.21 -22.37
CA GLY A 304 1.50 -14.78 -23.48
C GLY A 304 0.19 -14.16 -22.99
N ASN A 305 -0.41 -13.30 -23.80
CA ASN A 305 -1.74 -12.75 -23.48
C ASN A 305 -2.77 -13.88 -23.42
N PRO A 306 -3.66 -13.87 -22.42
CA PRO A 306 -4.72 -14.88 -22.29
C PRO A 306 -5.74 -14.80 -23.43
#